data_4efea6b881484a69c82d7d007d9662d3
#
_entry.id   4efea6b881484a69c82d7d007d9662d3
#
_cell.length_a   1.000
_cell.length_b   1.000
_cell.length_c   1.000
_cell.angle_alpha   90.00
_cell.angle_beta   90.00
_cell.angle_gamma   90.00
#
_symmetry.space_group_name_H-M   'P 1'
#
loop_
_entity.id
_entity.type
_entity.pdbx_description
1 polymer ?
#
loop_
_entity_poly.entity_id
_entity_poly.type
_entity_poly.pdbx_seq_one_letter_code
_entity_poly.pdbx_strand_id
1 'polypeptide(L)'
;YMELKRFLEKHEKCVGVTITDLLWHPVYSKNPAISKKIHDVFHEFLSSLTKASYGVVFIPQLYGNGNDYDLMRTFCCDTNDYFVVTASDERYDTYFQQYLIGQLYAVIGMRYHSNIFSAKMGTPFISISYEQKMKGFMEKMNLAEYCIDLKTLSKDTIENRFKHLVNHYDEYKKYLCNKHTFMKSEAHKTTDILATVLERKREGTVI
;
A
#
# COMPACT_ATOMS: atom_id res chain seq x y z
N TYR A 1 14.85 -4.18 13.84
CA TYR A 1 15.42 -3.05 13.08
C TYR A 1 16.68 -3.43 12.30
N MET A 2 17.64 -4.10 12.93
CA MET A 2 18.89 -4.50 12.27
C MET A 2 18.66 -5.55 11.18
N GLU A 3 17.75 -6.49 11.38
CA GLU A 3 17.42 -7.52 10.39
C GLU A 3 16.79 -6.92 9.13
N LEU A 4 15.80 -6.02 9.31
CA LEU A 4 15.20 -5.31 8.19
C LEU A 4 16.25 -4.50 7.41
N LYS A 5 17.14 -3.78 8.13
CA LYS A 5 18.21 -3.02 7.48
C LYS A 5 19.12 -3.92 6.65
N ARG A 6 19.56 -5.06 7.21
CA ARG A 6 20.38 -6.05 6.48
C ARG A 6 19.63 -6.61 5.26
N PHE A 7 18.32 -6.83 5.39
CA PHE A 7 17.51 -7.30 4.27
C PHE A 7 17.46 -6.27 3.15
N LEU A 8 17.22 -4.98 3.47
CA LEU A 8 17.20 -3.90 2.49
C LEU A 8 18.58 -3.68 1.83
N GLU A 9 19.67 -3.85 2.59
CA GLU A 9 21.04 -3.74 2.06
C GLU A 9 21.42 -4.93 1.16
N LYS A 10 20.84 -6.11 1.39
CA LYS A 10 21.09 -7.32 0.59
C LYS A 10 20.49 -7.22 -0.83
N HIS A 11 19.36 -6.54 -0.98
CA HIS A 11 18.62 -6.47 -2.23
C HIS A 11 18.72 -5.07 -2.84
N GLU A 12 19.17 -4.98 -4.09
CA GLU A 12 19.24 -3.69 -4.81
C GLU A 12 17.88 -2.98 -4.89
N LYS A 13 16.81 -3.77 -5.06
CA LYS A 13 15.44 -3.28 -5.14
C LYS A 13 14.53 -4.11 -4.26
N CYS A 14 13.79 -3.45 -3.37
CA CYS A 14 12.79 -4.07 -2.52
C CYS A 14 11.39 -3.58 -2.88
N VAL A 15 10.45 -4.50 -3.01
CA VAL A 15 9.03 -4.21 -3.24
C VAL A 15 8.25 -4.42 -1.94
N GLY A 16 7.56 -3.37 -1.49
CA GLY A 16 6.66 -3.45 -0.36
C GLY A 16 5.33 -4.07 -0.76
N VAL A 17 4.78 -4.92 0.11
CA VAL A 17 3.50 -5.58 -0.14
C VAL A 17 2.60 -5.44 1.08
N THR A 18 1.40 -4.90 0.86
CA THR A 18 0.30 -4.98 1.83
C THR A 18 -0.81 -5.83 1.24
N ILE A 19 -1.05 -6.99 1.83
CA ILE A 19 -2.05 -7.96 1.37
C ILE A 19 -3.07 -8.22 2.48
N THR A 20 -4.31 -8.49 2.09
CA THR A 20 -5.39 -8.94 2.99
C THR A 20 -6.21 -10.02 2.30
N ASP A 21 -6.70 -10.98 3.09
CA ASP A 21 -7.56 -12.07 2.62
C ASP A 21 -9.03 -11.68 2.49
N LEU A 22 -9.39 -10.50 3.02
CA LEU A 22 -10.75 -9.96 3.07
C LEU A 22 -11.77 -10.82 3.83
N LEU A 23 -11.35 -11.81 4.62
CA LEU A 23 -12.26 -12.64 5.43
C LEU A 23 -12.95 -11.85 6.56
N TRP A 24 -12.36 -10.73 6.96
CA TRP A 24 -12.95 -9.78 7.91
C TRP A 24 -13.96 -8.81 7.26
N HIS A 25 -13.95 -8.68 5.93
CA HIS A 25 -14.72 -7.64 5.23
C HIS A 25 -16.20 -8.05 5.08
N PRO A 26 -17.18 -7.20 5.43
CA PRO A 26 -18.61 -7.57 5.43
C PRO A 26 -19.14 -8.14 4.11
N VAL A 27 -18.61 -7.64 2.97
CA VAL A 27 -19.05 -8.08 1.64
C VAL A 27 -18.35 -9.37 1.21
N TYR A 28 -17.05 -9.53 1.55
CA TYR A 28 -16.22 -10.61 1.04
C TYR A 28 -16.07 -11.80 2.00
N SER A 29 -16.36 -11.62 3.30
CA SER A 29 -16.21 -12.65 4.32
C SER A 29 -16.99 -13.95 4.04
N LYS A 30 -18.08 -13.86 3.28
CA LYS A 30 -18.91 -15.01 2.88
C LYS A 30 -18.43 -15.73 1.62
N ASN A 31 -17.34 -15.25 1.00
CA ASN A 31 -16.83 -15.82 -0.25
C ASN A 31 -15.35 -16.22 -0.12
N PRO A 32 -15.06 -17.40 0.41
CA PRO A 32 -13.68 -17.88 0.60
C PRO A 32 -12.93 -18.05 -0.72
N ALA A 33 -13.62 -18.15 -1.86
CA ALA A 33 -12.96 -18.22 -3.17
C ALA A 33 -12.19 -16.93 -3.51
N ILE A 34 -12.62 -15.78 -2.97
CA ILE A 34 -11.90 -14.51 -3.15
C ILE A 34 -10.58 -14.51 -2.38
N SER A 35 -10.59 -14.98 -1.12
CA SER A 35 -9.38 -15.12 -0.31
C SER A 35 -8.39 -16.07 -1.00
N LYS A 36 -8.87 -17.24 -1.46
CA LYS A 36 -8.04 -18.19 -2.21
C LYS A 36 -7.47 -17.55 -3.48
N LYS A 37 -8.28 -16.86 -4.27
CA LYS A 37 -7.83 -16.15 -5.48
C LYS A 37 -6.72 -15.14 -5.18
N ILE A 38 -6.89 -14.34 -4.12
CA ILE A 38 -5.87 -13.36 -3.70
C ILE A 38 -4.57 -14.09 -3.36
N HIS A 39 -4.66 -15.13 -2.54
CA HIS A 39 -3.50 -15.93 -2.15
C HIS A 39 -2.76 -16.50 -3.36
N ASP A 40 -3.47 -17.19 -4.25
CA ASP A 40 -2.88 -17.85 -5.42
C ASP A 40 -2.20 -16.83 -6.35
N VAL A 41 -2.86 -15.70 -6.65
CA VAL A 41 -2.31 -14.64 -7.51
C VAL A 41 -1.05 -14.02 -6.90
N PHE A 42 -1.09 -13.73 -5.60
CA PHE A 42 0.09 -13.16 -4.93
C PHE A 42 1.23 -14.16 -4.85
N HIS A 43 0.95 -15.43 -4.56
CA HIS A 43 1.98 -16.47 -4.53
C HIS A 43 2.76 -16.54 -5.86
N GLU A 44 2.03 -16.56 -6.99
CA GLU A 44 2.65 -16.59 -8.31
C GLU A 44 3.42 -15.30 -8.63
N PHE A 45 2.81 -14.13 -8.35
CA PHE A 45 3.44 -12.84 -8.60
C PHE A 45 4.70 -12.62 -7.77
N LEU A 46 4.67 -12.94 -6.48
CA LEU A 46 5.81 -12.81 -5.59
C LEU A 46 6.97 -13.73 -6.01
N SER A 47 6.65 -14.95 -6.47
CA SER A 47 7.65 -15.86 -7.07
C SER A 47 8.29 -15.24 -8.34
N SER A 48 7.53 -14.51 -9.14
CA SER A 48 8.07 -13.79 -10.31
C SER A 48 9.00 -12.65 -9.89
N LEU A 49 8.66 -11.91 -8.81
CA LEU A 49 9.51 -10.83 -8.29
C LEU A 49 10.87 -11.36 -7.80
N THR A 50 10.87 -12.44 -7.02
CA THR A 50 12.14 -13.00 -6.49
C THR A 50 13.01 -13.60 -7.59
N LYS A 51 12.42 -14.24 -8.59
CA LYS A 51 13.14 -14.68 -9.80
C LYS A 51 13.78 -13.53 -10.58
N ALA A 52 13.19 -12.33 -10.50
CA ALA A 52 13.75 -11.10 -11.06
C ALA A 52 14.65 -10.34 -10.06
N SER A 53 15.11 -10.99 -8.99
CA SER A 53 16.03 -10.48 -7.96
C SER A 53 15.50 -9.31 -7.14
N TYR A 54 14.16 -9.13 -7.04
CA TYR A 54 13.58 -8.20 -6.08
C TYR A 54 13.48 -8.85 -4.70
N GLY A 55 13.83 -8.10 -3.64
CA GLY A 55 13.42 -8.43 -2.28
C GLY A 55 11.96 -8.03 -2.04
N VAL A 56 11.24 -8.79 -1.23
CA VAL A 56 9.84 -8.51 -0.88
C VAL A 56 9.73 -8.17 0.60
N VAL A 57 9.16 -7.02 0.91
CA VAL A 57 8.92 -6.57 2.29
C VAL A 57 7.42 -6.51 2.55
N PHE A 58 6.91 -7.43 3.35
CA PHE A 58 5.52 -7.42 3.78
C PHE A 58 5.32 -6.43 4.93
N ILE A 59 4.30 -5.57 4.79
CA ILE A 59 4.01 -4.47 5.71
C ILE A 59 2.59 -4.67 6.27
N PRO A 60 2.41 -5.37 7.41
CA PRO A 60 1.10 -5.54 8.02
C PRO A 60 0.51 -4.21 8.45
N GLN A 61 -0.79 -3.99 8.24
CA GLN A 61 -1.50 -2.77 8.64
C GLN A 61 -2.77 -3.02 9.44
N LEU A 62 -3.24 -4.25 9.54
CA LEU A 62 -4.36 -4.66 10.38
C LEU A 62 -3.89 -5.68 11.42
N TYR A 63 -4.25 -5.43 12.67
CA TYR A 63 -3.93 -6.24 13.84
C TYR A 63 -5.24 -6.67 14.54
N GLY A 64 -5.21 -7.78 15.25
CA GLY A 64 -6.38 -8.36 15.89
C GLY A 64 -7.07 -9.41 15.01
N ASN A 65 -8.40 -9.48 15.04
CA ASN A 65 -9.14 -10.42 14.19
C ASN A 65 -8.97 -10.06 12.72
N GLY A 66 -8.45 -10.98 11.92
CA GLY A 66 -8.08 -10.73 10.49
C GLY A 66 -6.69 -10.12 10.33
N ASN A 67 -5.75 -10.57 11.16
CA ASN A 67 -4.37 -10.10 11.23
C ASN A 67 -3.62 -10.31 9.90
N ASP A 68 -3.13 -9.21 9.33
CA ASP A 68 -2.33 -9.25 8.10
C ASP A 68 -1.00 -10.01 8.29
N TYR A 69 -0.40 -9.93 9.47
CA TYR A 69 0.89 -10.55 9.77
C TYR A 69 0.84 -12.07 9.59
N ASP A 70 -0.20 -12.72 10.11
CA ASP A 70 -0.34 -14.18 10.02
C ASP A 70 -0.53 -14.61 8.55
N LEU A 71 -1.35 -13.87 7.79
CA LEU A 71 -1.50 -14.10 6.36
C LEU A 71 -0.16 -13.93 5.62
N MET A 72 0.56 -12.84 5.87
CA MET A 72 1.83 -12.55 5.19
C MET A 72 2.90 -13.59 5.49
N ARG A 73 2.91 -14.15 6.70
CA ARG A 73 3.81 -15.25 7.06
C ARG A 73 3.57 -16.52 6.25
N THR A 74 2.37 -16.78 5.76
CA THR A 74 2.10 -17.96 4.92
C THR A 74 2.85 -17.92 3.59
N PHE A 75 3.28 -16.73 3.14
CA PHE A 75 4.10 -16.59 1.93
C PHE A 75 5.60 -16.75 2.17
N CYS A 76 6.05 -16.69 3.44
CA CYS A 76 7.48 -16.68 3.79
C CYS A 76 8.09 -18.06 3.95
N CYS A 77 7.49 -19.09 3.35
CA CYS A 77 8.04 -20.44 3.41
C CYS A 77 9.27 -20.52 2.49
N ASP A 78 10.42 -20.90 3.08
CA ASP A 78 11.63 -21.36 2.39
C ASP A 78 12.42 -20.37 1.51
N THR A 79 12.26 -19.07 1.70
CA THR A 79 13.08 -18.09 0.95
C THR A 79 13.63 -16.98 1.84
N ASN A 80 14.89 -16.60 1.60
CA ASN A 80 15.55 -15.47 2.23
C ASN A 80 15.28 -14.14 1.50
N ASP A 81 14.38 -14.14 0.52
CA ASP A 81 14.06 -12.97 -0.29
C ASP A 81 12.72 -12.31 0.14
N TYR A 82 12.11 -12.84 1.22
CA TYR A 82 10.93 -12.28 1.86
C TYR A 82 11.25 -11.84 3.30
N PHE A 83 10.72 -10.68 3.67
CA PHE A 83 10.80 -10.15 5.02
C PHE A 83 9.41 -9.69 5.48
N VAL A 84 8.95 -10.14 6.63
CA VAL A 84 7.72 -9.64 7.24
C VAL A 84 8.07 -8.72 8.40
N VAL A 85 7.62 -7.47 8.31
CA VAL A 85 7.80 -6.52 9.41
C VAL A 85 6.92 -6.93 10.59
N THR A 86 7.54 -7.06 11.77
CA THR A 86 6.80 -7.42 12.98
C THR A 86 6.25 -6.16 13.66
N ALA A 87 5.00 -6.23 14.08
CA ALA A 87 4.31 -5.14 14.77
C ALA A 87 4.39 -5.25 16.31
N SER A 88 5.17 -6.17 16.82
CA SER A 88 5.35 -6.35 18.28
C SER A 88 6.21 -5.26 18.93
N ASP A 89 6.81 -4.39 18.15
CA ASP A 89 7.63 -3.28 18.61
C ASP A 89 6.76 -2.00 18.66
N GLU A 90 6.71 -1.32 19.80
CA GLU A 90 6.00 -0.04 19.97
C GLU A 90 6.44 1.04 18.98
N ARG A 91 7.64 0.88 18.40
CA ARG A 91 8.18 1.78 17.36
C ARG A 91 7.59 1.53 15.96
N TYR A 92 6.75 0.50 15.80
CA TYR A 92 6.04 0.22 14.55
C TYR A 92 4.80 1.10 14.43
N ASP A 93 5.02 2.39 14.40
CA ASP A 93 3.98 3.39 14.24
C ASP A 93 3.79 3.80 12.76
N THR A 94 2.89 4.74 12.53
CA THR A 94 2.62 5.27 11.18
C THR A 94 3.81 6.02 10.58
N TYR A 95 4.67 6.63 11.39
CA TYR A 95 5.87 7.33 10.91
C TYR A 95 6.92 6.33 10.45
N PHE A 96 7.11 5.25 11.20
CA PHE A 96 7.98 4.17 10.79
C PHE A 96 7.53 3.53 9.46
N GLN A 97 6.22 3.24 9.32
CA GLN A 97 5.67 2.68 8.09
C GLN A 97 5.91 3.60 6.88
N GLN A 98 5.70 4.90 7.05
CA GLN A 98 5.97 5.89 6.02
C GLN A 98 7.46 5.93 5.66
N TYR A 99 8.34 5.99 6.67
CA TYR A 99 9.78 5.98 6.44
C TYR A 99 10.22 4.72 5.68
N LEU A 100 9.76 3.54 6.12
CA LEU A 100 10.05 2.28 5.45
C LEU A 100 9.59 2.30 3.98
N ILE A 101 8.35 2.70 3.74
CA ILE A 101 7.80 2.81 2.38
C ILE A 101 8.66 3.73 1.50
N GLY A 102 9.17 4.81 2.07
CA GLY A 102 10.09 5.74 1.38
C GLY A 102 11.44 5.13 0.99
N GLN A 103 11.85 4.01 1.60
CA GLN A 103 13.08 3.28 1.28
C GLN A 103 12.86 2.18 0.22
N LEU A 104 11.63 1.90 -0.16
CA LEU A 104 11.30 0.82 -1.09
C LEU A 104 11.31 1.31 -2.55
N TYR A 105 11.61 0.38 -3.44
CA TYR A 105 11.53 0.63 -4.88
C TYR A 105 10.11 0.90 -5.34
N ALA A 106 9.17 0.02 -4.96
CA ALA A 106 7.74 0.17 -5.28
C ALA A 106 6.88 -0.48 -4.19
N VAL A 107 5.57 -0.21 -4.19
CA VAL A 107 4.60 -0.83 -3.28
C VAL A 107 3.42 -1.43 -4.06
N ILE A 108 3.02 -2.65 -3.67
CA ILE A 108 1.78 -3.29 -4.10
C ILE A 108 0.80 -3.21 -2.94
N GLY A 109 -0.17 -2.28 -3.03
CA GLY A 109 -1.01 -1.89 -1.91
C GLY A 109 -2.45 -2.41 -2.01
N MET A 110 -2.83 -3.40 -1.18
CA MET A 110 -4.23 -3.74 -0.91
C MET A 110 -4.80 -2.97 0.28
N ARG A 111 -3.98 -2.29 1.09
CA ARG A 111 -4.43 -1.46 2.20
C ARG A 111 -4.45 0.02 1.78
N TYR A 112 -5.51 0.73 2.16
CA TYR A 112 -5.71 2.13 1.78
C TYR A 112 -4.57 3.03 2.26
N HIS A 113 -4.13 2.86 3.52
CA HIS A 113 -3.06 3.68 4.08
C HIS A 113 -1.71 3.45 3.39
N SER A 114 -1.40 2.24 2.92
CA SER A 114 -0.17 2.01 2.17
C SER A 114 -0.11 2.81 0.88
N ASN A 115 -1.24 2.98 0.19
CA ASN A 115 -1.33 3.80 -1.03
C ASN A 115 -1.12 5.29 -0.71
N ILE A 116 -1.73 5.78 0.38
CA ILE A 116 -1.53 7.18 0.84
C ILE A 116 -0.07 7.41 1.23
N PHE A 117 0.53 6.48 1.99
CA PHE A 117 1.91 6.61 2.43
C PHE A 117 2.88 6.56 1.25
N SER A 118 2.64 5.68 0.28
CA SER A 118 3.43 5.60 -0.95
C SER A 118 3.38 6.90 -1.74
N ALA A 119 2.19 7.44 -1.95
CA ALA A 119 2.01 8.72 -2.63
C ALA A 119 2.69 9.87 -1.87
N LYS A 120 2.59 9.91 -0.54
CA LYS A 120 3.23 10.92 0.33
C LYS A 120 4.75 10.83 0.28
N MET A 121 5.31 9.62 0.27
CA MET A 121 6.76 9.40 0.26
C MET A 121 7.38 9.43 -1.13
N GLY A 122 6.57 9.62 -2.19
CA GLY A 122 7.05 9.62 -3.56
C GLY A 122 7.49 8.24 -4.06
N THR A 123 7.01 7.17 -3.43
CA THR A 123 7.31 5.79 -3.82
C THR A 123 6.28 5.31 -4.84
N PRO A 124 6.65 4.90 -6.05
CA PRO A 124 5.73 4.35 -7.04
C PRO A 124 4.95 3.16 -6.49
N PHE A 125 3.66 3.07 -6.80
CA PHE A 125 2.82 2.01 -6.24
C PHE A 125 1.70 1.57 -7.19
N ILE A 126 1.24 0.34 -6.98
CA ILE A 126 0.05 -0.23 -7.60
C ILE A 126 -0.98 -0.44 -6.51
N SER A 127 -2.18 0.09 -6.70
CA SER A 127 -3.31 -0.14 -5.80
C SER A 127 -4.16 -1.31 -6.29
N ILE A 128 -4.40 -2.31 -5.42
CA ILE A 128 -5.39 -3.34 -5.68
C ILE A 128 -6.65 -2.96 -4.91
N SER A 129 -7.64 -2.46 -5.64
CA SER A 129 -8.83 -1.85 -5.08
C SER A 129 -9.95 -2.87 -4.88
N TYR A 130 -10.44 -3.00 -3.65
CA TYR A 130 -11.63 -3.75 -3.27
C TYR A 130 -12.74 -2.85 -2.70
N GLU A 131 -12.46 -1.56 -2.53
CA GLU A 131 -13.39 -0.55 -2.02
C GLU A 131 -13.36 0.73 -2.85
N GLN A 132 -14.50 1.42 -2.91
CA GLN A 132 -14.65 2.67 -3.67
C GLN A 132 -13.66 3.76 -3.24
N LYS A 133 -13.32 3.85 -1.95
CA LYS A 133 -12.37 4.85 -1.46
C LYS A 133 -10.96 4.72 -2.08
N MET A 134 -10.53 3.49 -2.33
CA MET A 134 -9.22 3.23 -2.96
C MET A 134 -9.21 3.67 -4.42
N LYS A 135 -10.27 3.30 -5.15
CA LYS A 135 -10.45 3.70 -6.54
C LYS A 135 -10.56 5.22 -6.67
N GLY A 136 -11.40 5.86 -5.84
CA GLY A 136 -11.55 7.32 -5.83
C GLY A 136 -10.25 8.06 -5.50
N PHE A 137 -9.40 7.51 -4.62
CA PHE A 137 -8.08 8.07 -4.36
C PHE A 137 -7.19 8.03 -5.61
N MET A 138 -7.13 6.88 -6.30
CA MET A 138 -6.33 6.72 -7.51
C MET A 138 -6.82 7.62 -8.65
N GLU A 139 -8.13 7.76 -8.80
CA GLU A 139 -8.75 8.68 -9.78
C GLU A 139 -8.41 10.14 -9.45
N LYS A 140 -8.57 10.56 -8.20
CA LYS A 140 -8.25 11.93 -7.73
C LYS A 140 -6.76 12.26 -7.92
N MET A 141 -5.91 11.27 -7.78
CA MET A 141 -4.48 11.40 -8.02
C MET A 141 -4.09 11.31 -9.51
N ASN A 142 -5.04 11.09 -10.42
CA ASN A 142 -4.80 10.78 -11.84
C ASN A 142 -3.84 9.58 -12.03
N LEU A 143 -4.00 8.56 -11.20
CA LEU A 143 -3.20 7.32 -11.19
C LEU A 143 -4.07 6.08 -11.44
N ALA A 144 -5.21 6.25 -12.11
CA ALA A 144 -6.15 5.16 -12.40
C ALA A 144 -5.49 4.01 -13.19
N GLU A 145 -4.50 4.32 -14.01
CA GLU A 145 -3.70 3.34 -14.74
C GLU A 145 -2.90 2.39 -13.84
N TYR A 146 -2.56 2.81 -12.60
CA TYR A 146 -1.89 1.99 -11.59
C TYR A 146 -2.87 1.36 -10.59
N CYS A 147 -4.17 1.37 -10.89
CA CYS A 147 -5.21 0.75 -10.08
C CYS A 147 -5.71 -0.55 -10.73
N ILE A 148 -5.76 -1.62 -9.96
CA ILE A 148 -6.32 -2.92 -10.35
C ILE A 148 -7.59 -3.14 -9.52
N ASP A 149 -8.73 -3.36 -10.16
CA ASP A 149 -9.94 -3.79 -9.46
C ASP A 149 -9.79 -5.26 -9.02
N LEU A 150 -10.19 -5.58 -7.79
CA LEU A 150 -10.13 -6.95 -7.26
C LEU A 150 -10.84 -7.97 -8.17
N LYS A 151 -11.89 -7.55 -8.85
CA LYS A 151 -12.64 -8.43 -9.76
C LYS A 151 -11.79 -8.90 -10.94
N THR A 152 -10.91 -8.03 -11.44
CA THR A 152 -10.01 -8.28 -12.56
C THR A 152 -8.61 -8.70 -12.14
N LEU A 153 -8.36 -8.85 -10.82
CA LEU A 153 -7.08 -9.27 -10.30
C LEU A 153 -6.72 -10.66 -10.85
N SER A 154 -5.57 -10.77 -11.49
CA SER A 154 -4.94 -12.00 -11.95
C SER A 154 -3.43 -11.82 -11.96
N LYS A 155 -2.67 -12.92 -12.10
CA LYS A 155 -1.22 -12.86 -12.27
C LYS A 155 -0.85 -11.92 -13.42
N ASP A 156 -1.44 -12.11 -14.58
CA ASP A 156 -1.13 -11.31 -15.77
C ASP A 156 -1.44 -9.82 -15.57
N THR A 157 -2.55 -9.50 -14.92
CA THR A 157 -2.90 -8.09 -14.67
C THR A 157 -1.92 -7.41 -13.74
N ILE A 158 -1.46 -8.08 -12.67
CA ILE A 158 -0.50 -7.48 -11.74
C ILE A 158 0.90 -7.41 -12.34
N GLU A 159 1.36 -8.44 -13.05
CA GLU A 159 2.65 -8.45 -13.73
C GLU A 159 2.73 -7.38 -14.83
N ASN A 160 1.71 -7.27 -15.68
CA ASN A 160 1.66 -6.24 -16.71
C ASN A 160 1.66 -4.84 -16.10
N ARG A 161 0.94 -4.64 -15.00
CA ARG A 161 0.92 -3.35 -14.31
C ARG A 161 2.26 -3.03 -13.66
N PHE A 162 2.91 -4.02 -13.06
CA PHE A 162 4.23 -3.85 -12.48
C PHE A 162 5.29 -3.57 -13.56
N LYS A 163 5.25 -4.26 -14.68
CA LYS A 163 6.11 -4.00 -15.84
C LYS A 163 5.90 -2.58 -16.37
N HIS A 164 4.65 -2.12 -16.46
CA HIS A 164 4.34 -0.74 -16.85
C HIS A 164 4.96 0.26 -15.85
N LEU A 165 4.80 0.03 -14.54
CA LEU A 165 5.42 0.86 -13.49
C LEU A 165 6.94 0.93 -13.66
N VAL A 166 7.61 -0.20 -13.87
CA VAL A 166 9.07 -0.26 -14.05
C VAL A 166 9.52 0.52 -15.28
N ASN A 167 8.79 0.39 -16.40
CA ASN A 167 9.13 1.09 -17.64
C ASN A 167 8.96 2.61 -17.56
N HIS A 168 8.10 3.11 -16.66
CA HIS A 168 7.82 4.53 -16.46
C HIS A 168 8.24 5.02 -15.06
N TYR A 169 9.21 4.33 -14.43
CA TYR A 169 9.54 4.50 -13.02
C TYR A 169 9.89 5.95 -12.65
N ASP A 170 10.82 6.57 -13.38
CA ASP A 170 11.30 7.92 -13.08
C ASP A 170 10.23 8.98 -13.31
N GLU A 171 9.42 8.82 -14.36
CA GLU A 171 8.28 9.69 -14.65
C GLU A 171 7.25 9.61 -13.53
N TYR A 172 6.92 8.39 -13.10
CA TYR A 172 5.96 8.17 -12.02
C TYR A 172 6.46 8.75 -10.70
N LYS A 173 7.72 8.49 -10.34
CA LYS A 173 8.35 9.03 -9.14
C LYS A 173 8.34 10.57 -9.14
N LYS A 174 8.73 11.18 -10.24
CA LYS A 174 8.69 12.64 -10.42
C LYS A 174 7.27 13.19 -10.30
N TYR A 175 6.29 12.48 -10.88
CA TYR A 175 4.88 12.85 -10.77
C TYR A 175 4.40 12.87 -9.31
N LEU A 176 4.72 11.83 -8.53
CA LEU A 176 4.35 11.77 -7.11
C LEU A 176 4.98 12.90 -6.29
N CYS A 177 6.25 13.19 -6.51
CA CYS A 177 6.94 14.31 -5.85
C CYS A 177 6.22 15.66 -6.14
N ASN A 178 5.82 15.89 -7.39
CA ASN A 178 5.08 17.10 -7.76
C ASN A 178 3.68 17.17 -7.14
N LYS A 179 3.04 16.02 -6.90
CA LYS A 179 1.71 15.94 -6.28
C LYS A 179 1.72 16.12 -4.77
N HIS A 180 2.86 16.07 -4.11
CA HIS A 180 2.96 16.21 -2.65
C HIS A 180 2.30 17.51 -2.14
N THR A 181 2.55 18.65 -2.77
CA THR A 181 1.96 19.94 -2.41
C THR A 181 0.43 19.91 -2.55
N PHE A 182 -0.07 19.31 -3.63
CA PHE A 182 -1.51 19.12 -3.84
C PHE A 182 -2.12 18.25 -2.74
N MET A 183 -1.53 17.12 -2.41
CA MET A 183 -2.02 16.24 -1.34
C MET A 183 -2.05 16.95 0.02
N LYS A 184 -1.01 17.71 0.33
CA LYS A 184 -0.95 18.51 1.56
C LYS A 184 -2.06 19.55 1.62
N SER A 185 -2.29 20.28 0.53
CA SER A 185 -3.38 21.25 0.42
C SER A 185 -4.75 20.61 0.63
N GLU A 186 -5.00 19.46 -0.02
CA GLU A 186 -6.26 18.73 0.13
C GLU A 186 -6.50 18.23 1.58
N ALA A 187 -5.45 17.78 2.26
CA ALA A 187 -5.55 17.36 3.65
C ALA A 187 -5.89 18.52 4.61
N HIS A 188 -5.42 19.73 4.33
CA HIS A 188 -5.71 20.91 5.15
C HIS A 188 -7.12 21.46 4.98
N LYS A 189 -7.80 21.23 3.86
CA LYS A 189 -9.15 21.80 3.62
C LYS A 189 -10.15 21.53 4.73
N THR A 190 -10.17 20.33 5.29
CA THR A 190 -11.09 20.00 6.39
C THR A 190 -10.77 20.79 7.65
N THR A 191 -9.49 20.98 7.96
CA THR A 191 -9.03 21.77 9.11
C THR A 191 -9.39 23.25 8.93
N ASP A 192 -9.20 23.78 7.74
CA ASP A 192 -9.52 25.18 7.41
C ASP A 192 -11.04 25.44 7.52
N ILE A 193 -11.87 24.53 7.01
CA ILE A 193 -13.32 24.62 7.17
C ILE A 193 -13.71 24.56 8.64
N LEU A 194 -13.13 23.64 9.42
CA LEU A 194 -13.40 23.52 10.85
C LEU A 194 -13.00 24.80 11.61
N ALA A 195 -11.82 25.36 11.33
CA ALA A 195 -11.37 26.62 11.92
C ALA A 195 -12.37 27.74 11.63
N THR A 196 -12.81 27.90 10.38
CA THR A 196 -13.82 28.89 9.99
C THR A 196 -15.15 28.72 10.73
N VAL A 197 -15.62 27.47 10.88
CA VAL A 197 -16.87 27.18 11.62
C VAL A 197 -16.74 27.53 13.10
N LEU A 198 -15.60 27.23 13.73
CA LEU A 198 -15.35 27.52 15.12
C LEU A 198 -15.22 29.03 15.39
N GLU A 199 -14.60 29.80 14.49
CA GLU A 199 -14.51 31.25 14.55
C GLU A 199 -15.91 31.88 14.48
N ARG A 200 -16.74 31.51 13.51
CA ARG A 200 -18.13 31.99 13.39
C ARG A 200 -18.96 31.71 14.63
N LYS A 201 -18.79 30.51 15.24
CA LYS A 201 -19.48 30.16 16.48
C LYS A 201 -19.02 31.02 17.68
N ARG A 202 -17.75 31.40 17.73
CA ARG A 202 -17.22 32.33 18.77
C ARG A 202 -17.76 33.74 18.61
N GLU A 203 -17.98 34.18 17.38
CA GLU A 203 -18.53 35.51 17.06
C GLU A 203 -20.07 35.60 17.19
N GLY A 204 -20.72 34.50 17.64
CA GLY A 204 -22.17 34.48 17.86
C GLY A 204 -23.02 34.40 16.58
N THR A 205 -22.40 34.17 15.44
CA THR A 205 -23.12 34.02 14.16
C THR A 205 -23.61 32.57 14.08
N VAL A 206 -24.91 32.37 14.35
CA VAL A 206 -25.58 31.05 14.21
C VAL A 206 -25.64 30.74 12.70
N ILE A 207 -25.27 29.48 12.36
CA ILE A 207 -25.47 28.89 11.03
C ILE A 207 -26.92 28.48 10.88
#